data_71977815bba53894817d77012a44d864
#
_entry.id   71977815bba53894817d77012a44d864
#
_cell.length_a   1.000
_cell.length_b   1.000
_cell.length_c   1.000
_cell.angle_alpha   90.00
_cell.angle_beta   90.00
_cell.angle_gamma   90.00
#
_symmetry.space_group_name_H-M   'P 1'
#
loop_
_entity.id
_entity.type
_entity.pdbx_description
1 polymer ?
#
loop_
_entity_poly.entity_id
_entity_poly.type
_entity_poly.pdbx_seq_one_letter_code
_entity_poly.pdbx_strand_id
1 'polypeptide(L)'
;PMKAARAFLESAPGAARFHVTLFGSLAWTGKGHGTDSAILLGLAGQEPETIDPDAIDEILAEARATGIIDIDFNYDRELERHTNGMRFAAFDENGDAVAEEDWYSLGGGFIARGDEPEPASRAGEPRIAFTTSESLLEAAADNNLSIAELVMRNETAWLSEAEVDAGLDRIWSAMQSCIDRGLRTDGILPGSLSVSRRAPKLRRALSKKGEQSAIDAMEWVNAWAIAVNEENAAGGRVV
;
A
#
# COMPACT_ATOMS: atom_id res chain seq x y z
N PRO A 1 -3.11 -5.95 3.90
CA PRO A 1 -4.44 -6.47 4.22
C PRO A 1 -5.39 -6.52 3.02
N MET A 2 -5.54 -5.43 2.21
CA MET A 2 -6.47 -5.40 1.06
C MET A 2 -6.20 -6.53 0.05
N LYS A 3 -4.94 -6.75 -0.36
CA LYS A 3 -4.55 -7.85 -1.25
C LYS A 3 -4.90 -9.22 -0.70
N ALA A 4 -4.69 -9.46 0.60
CA ALA A 4 -5.04 -10.73 1.23
C ALA A 4 -6.56 -10.96 1.23
N ALA A 5 -7.33 -9.92 1.56
CA ALA A 5 -8.79 -9.97 1.54
C ALA A 5 -9.34 -10.23 0.12
N ARG A 6 -8.75 -9.58 -0.89
CA ARG A 6 -9.08 -9.81 -2.30
C ARG A 6 -8.77 -11.25 -2.76
N ALA A 7 -7.58 -11.75 -2.39
CA ALA A 7 -7.18 -13.11 -2.73
C ALA A 7 -8.06 -14.17 -2.01
N PHE A 8 -8.43 -13.92 -0.75
CA PHE A 8 -9.36 -14.80 -0.03
C PHE A 8 -10.75 -14.81 -0.65
N LEU A 9 -11.28 -13.65 -1.08
CA LEU A 9 -12.56 -13.59 -1.79
C LEU A 9 -12.58 -14.50 -3.02
N GLU A 10 -11.48 -14.57 -3.76
CA GLU A 10 -11.35 -15.43 -4.94
C GLU A 10 -11.29 -16.92 -4.58
N SER A 11 -10.76 -17.26 -3.39
CA SER A 11 -10.67 -18.65 -2.90
C SER A 11 -11.98 -19.16 -2.29
N ALA A 12 -12.96 -18.30 -2.02
CA ALA A 12 -14.24 -18.64 -1.39
C ALA A 12 -15.46 -18.29 -2.29
N PRO A 13 -15.57 -18.87 -3.50
CA PRO A 13 -16.67 -18.58 -4.40
C PRO A 13 -18.00 -19.04 -3.78
N GLY A 14 -19.02 -18.19 -3.83
CA GLY A 14 -20.34 -18.49 -3.30
C GLY A 14 -20.51 -18.25 -1.81
N ALA A 15 -19.52 -17.68 -1.13
CA ALA A 15 -19.69 -17.26 0.27
C ALA A 15 -20.75 -16.16 0.38
N ALA A 16 -21.62 -16.31 1.38
CA ALA A 16 -22.68 -15.35 1.70
C ALA A 16 -22.26 -14.39 2.82
N ARG A 17 -21.29 -14.78 3.66
CA ARG A 17 -20.80 -13.98 4.78
C ARG A 17 -19.32 -14.22 5.04
N PHE A 18 -18.65 -13.19 5.55
CA PHE A 18 -17.24 -13.24 5.92
C PHE A 18 -17.03 -12.81 7.37
N HIS A 19 -16.12 -13.49 8.06
CA HIS A 19 -15.61 -13.08 9.35
C HIS A 19 -14.09 -12.98 9.29
N VAL A 20 -13.54 -11.88 9.78
CA VAL A 20 -12.10 -11.63 9.74
C VAL A 20 -11.60 -11.31 11.14
N THR A 21 -10.59 -12.05 11.61
CA THR A 21 -9.93 -11.75 12.88
C THR A 21 -8.53 -11.23 12.62
N LEU A 22 -8.24 -10.06 13.17
CA LEU A 22 -6.91 -9.44 13.14
C LEU A 22 -6.14 -9.82 14.41
N PHE A 23 -4.85 -10.13 14.25
CA PHE A 23 -3.97 -10.55 15.34
C PHE A 23 -2.73 -9.67 15.45
N GLY A 24 -2.06 -9.72 16.62
CA GLY A 24 -0.78 -9.10 16.88
C GLY A 24 -0.75 -7.61 16.51
N SER A 25 0.25 -7.20 15.75
CA SER A 25 0.43 -5.80 15.38
C SER A 25 -0.76 -5.21 14.60
N LEU A 26 -1.41 -6.01 13.73
CA LEU A 26 -2.60 -5.54 13.00
C LEU A 26 -3.81 -5.30 13.91
N ALA A 27 -3.97 -6.08 14.98
CA ALA A 27 -5.02 -5.81 15.97
C ALA A 27 -4.76 -4.49 16.70
N TRP A 28 -3.54 -4.28 17.20
CA TRP A 28 -3.18 -3.09 17.97
C TRP A 28 -3.17 -1.80 17.17
N THR A 29 -2.70 -1.83 15.93
CA THR A 29 -2.49 -0.63 15.11
C THR A 29 -3.55 -0.45 14.02
N GLY A 30 -4.32 -1.50 13.73
CA GLY A 30 -5.19 -1.60 12.55
C GLY A 30 -6.22 -0.49 12.43
N LYS A 31 -6.91 -0.12 13.51
CA LYS A 31 -7.89 0.98 13.50
C LYS A 31 -7.25 2.33 13.13
N GLY A 32 -6.03 2.57 13.61
CA GLY A 32 -5.30 3.81 13.33
C GLY A 32 -4.76 3.90 11.90
N HIS A 33 -4.55 2.74 11.26
CA HIS A 33 -4.01 2.63 9.90
C HIS A 33 -5.06 2.21 8.86
N GLY A 34 -6.35 2.15 9.22
CA GLY A 34 -7.42 1.78 8.30
C GLY A 34 -7.36 0.34 7.80
N THR A 35 -6.80 -0.59 8.61
CA THR A 35 -6.69 -2.01 8.22
C THR A 35 -8.06 -2.65 8.02
N ASP A 36 -9.04 -2.32 8.85
CA ASP A 36 -10.43 -2.73 8.71
C ASP A 36 -11.04 -2.23 7.39
N SER A 37 -10.84 -0.96 7.06
CA SER A 37 -11.27 -0.39 5.78
C SER A 37 -10.58 -1.08 4.59
N ALA A 38 -9.29 -1.37 4.69
CA ALA A 38 -8.56 -2.09 3.65
C ALA A 38 -9.10 -3.52 3.42
N ILE A 39 -9.50 -4.21 4.49
CA ILE A 39 -10.13 -5.53 4.40
C ILE A 39 -11.51 -5.44 3.73
N LEU A 40 -12.34 -4.48 4.15
CA LEU A 40 -13.65 -4.25 3.52
C LEU A 40 -13.50 -3.99 2.02
N LEU A 41 -12.57 -3.14 1.63
CA LEU A 41 -12.30 -2.84 0.21
C LEU A 41 -11.83 -4.09 -0.55
N GLY A 42 -10.94 -4.90 0.03
CA GLY A 42 -10.49 -6.14 -0.59
C GLY A 42 -11.61 -7.16 -0.77
N LEU A 43 -12.47 -7.37 0.24
CA LEU A 43 -13.65 -8.23 0.15
C LEU A 43 -14.75 -7.65 -0.76
N ALA A 44 -14.75 -6.33 -1.00
CA ALA A 44 -15.56 -5.69 -2.04
C ALA A 44 -14.93 -5.78 -3.45
N GLY A 45 -13.86 -6.56 -3.62
CA GLY A 45 -13.22 -6.81 -4.91
C GLY A 45 -12.23 -5.74 -5.37
N GLN A 46 -11.84 -4.81 -4.49
CA GLN A 46 -10.90 -3.73 -4.84
C GLN A 46 -9.43 -4.16 -4.67
N GLU A 47 -8.56 -3.49 -5.42
CA GLU A 47 -7.11 -3.69 -5.37
C GLU A 47 -6.40 -2.36 -5.08
N PRO A 48 -5.34 -2.36 -4.25
CA PRO A 48 -4.67 -1.12 -3.87
C PRO A 48 -4.00 -0.39 -5.04
N GLU A 49 -3.60 -1.12 -6.08
CA GLU A 49 -2.94 -0.56 -7.27
C GLU A 49 -3.89 0.19 -8.21
N THR A 50 -5.18 -0.16 -8.21
CA THR A 50 -6.15 0.32 -9.21
C THR A 50 -7.33 1.07 -8.63
N ILE A 51 -7.59 0.96 -7.31
CA ILE A 51 -8.72 1.63 -6.67
C ILE A 51 -8.67 3.15 -6.88
N ASP A 52 -9.83 3.73 -7.21
CA ASP A 52 -9.98 5.19 -7.24
C ASP A 52 -10.09 5.73 -5.82
N PRO A 53 -9.15 6.58 -5.35
CA PRO A 53 -9.23 7.17 -4.02
C PRO A 53 -10.48 8.00 -3.76
N ASP A 54 -11.11 8.55 -4.80
CA ASP A 54 -12.32 9.35 -4.67
C ASP A 54 -13.59 8.49 -4.49
N ALA A 55 -13.54 7.20 -4.84
CA ALA A 55 -14.63 6.24 -4.67
C ALA A 55 -14.57 5.47 -3.33
N ILE A 56 -13.48 5.56 -2.57
CA ILE A 56 -13.25 4.74 -1.36
C ILE A 56 -14.40 4.88 -0.35
N ASP A 57 -14.83 6.10 -0.04
CA ASP A 57 -15.85 6.34 0.98
C ASP A 57 -17.20 5.73 0.59
N GLU A 58 -17.58 5.80 -0.69
CA GLU A 58 -18.79 5.20 -1.21
C GLU A 58 -18.74 3.67 -1.13
N ILE A 59 -17.67 3.06 -1.60
CA ILE A 59 -17.46 1.60 -1.55
C ILE A 59 -17.49 1.09 -0.10
N LEU A 60 -16.84 1.80 0.83
CA LEU A 60 -16.85 1.44 2.24
C LEU A 60 -18.25 1.55 2.86
N ALA A 61 -19.02 2.58 2.50
CA ALA A 61 -20.39 2.74 2.96
C ALA A 61 -21.28 1.59 2.47
N GLU A 62 -21.16 1.21 1.20
CA GLU A 62 -21.87 0.08 0.61
C GLU A 62 -21.46 -1.24 1.28
N ALA A 63 -20.15 -1.53 1.41
CA ALA A 63 -19.67 -2.76 2.04
C ALA A 63 -20.16 -2.90 3.48
N ARG A 64 -20.17 -1.83 4.26
CA ARG A 64 -20.70 -1.83 5.62
C ARG A 64 -22.23 -2.02 5.67
N ALA A 65 -22.95 -1.44 4.72
CA ALA A 65 -24.41 -1.55 4.65
C ALA A 65 -24.90 -2.98 4.37
N THR A 66 -24.09 -3.80 3.71
CA THR A 66 -24.44 -5.22 3.46
C THR A 66 -24.57 -6.03 4.75
N GLY A 67 -23.78 -5.71 5.79
CA GLY A 67 -23.71 -6.46 7.04
C GLY A 67 -23.16 -7.89 6.90
N ILE A 68 -22.57 -8.23 5.75
CA ILE A 68 -22.04 -9.58 5.48
C ILE A 68 -20.58 -9.76 5.91
N ILE A 69 -19.89 -8.68 6.26
CA ILE A 69 -18.48 -8.70 6.67
C ILE A 69 -18.39 -8.26 8.12
N ASP A 70 -17.86 -9.12 8.96
CA ASP A 70 -17.58 -8.87 10.38
C ASP A 70 -16.07 -8.89 10.63
N ILE A 71 -15.54 -7.93 11.40
CA ILE A 71 -14.10 -7.80 11.66
C ILE A 71 -13.84 -7.66 13.14
N ASP A 72 -13.12 -8.63 13.69
CA ASP A 72 -12.70 -8.68 15.08
C ASP A 72 -11.20 -8.35 15.24
N PHE A 73 -10.89 -7.70 16.36
CA PHE A 73 -9.53 -7.36 16.76
C PHE A 73 -9.13 -8.19 17.98
N ASN A 74 -8.31 -9.21 17.78
CA ASN A 74 -7.80 -10.06 18.86
C ASN A 74 -6.45 -9.52 19.37
N TYR A 75 -6.49 -8.91 20.54
CA TYR A 75 -5.34 -8.30 21.20
C TYR A 75 -4.51 -9.27 22.04
N ASP A 76 -5.03 -10.49 22.30
CA ASP A 76 -4.44 -11.44 23.24
C ASP A 76 -3.55 -12.48 22.56
N ARG A 77 -3.61 -12.57 21.25
CA ARG A 77 -2.90 -13.61 20.47
C ARG A 77 -2.16 -13.03 19.28
N GLU A 78 -1.07 -13.70 18.92
CA GLU A 78 -0.40 -13.55 17.64
C GLU A 78 -0.46 -14.89 16.88
N LEU A 79 -0.45 -14.87 15.57
CA LEU A 79 -0.25 -16.06 14.76
C LEU A 79 1.24 -16.38 14.70
N GLU A 80 1.58 -17.69 14.69
CA GLU A 80 2.96 -18.15 14.89
C GLU A 80 3.96 -17.63 13.87
N ARG A 81 3.52 -17.42 12.63
CA ARG A 81 4.41 -17.10 11.53
C ARG A 81 4.85 -15.62 11.50
N HIS A 82 3.93 -14.70 11.79
CA HIS A 82 4.19 -13.25 11.68
C HIS A 82 3.20 -12.45 12.50
N THR A 83 3.66 -11.36 13.17
CA THR A 83 2.82 -10.51 14.01
C THR A 83 1.69 -9.79 13.24
N ASN A 84 1.83 -9.57 11.92
CA ASN A 84 0.78 -8.99 11.09
C ASN A 84 -0.15 -10.07 10.52
N GLY A 85 -0.77 -10.85 11.41
CA GLY A 85 -1.64 -11.96 11.06
C GLY A 85 -3.11 -11.58 10.89
N MET A 86 -3.78 -12.24 9.95
CA MET A 86 -5.22 -12.14 9.68
C MET A 86 -5.77 -13.53 9.46
N ARG A 87 -6.90 -13.87 10.08
CA ARG A 87 -7.67 -15.07 9.78
C ARG A 87 -8.96 -14.67 9.08
N PHE A 88 -9.18 -15.22 7.92
CA PHE A 88 -10.42 -15.07 7.16
C PHE A 88 -11.23 -16.35 7.26
N ALA A 89 -12.51 -16.21 7.51
CA ALA A 89 -13.49 -17.29 7.44
C ALA A 89 -14.66 -16.88 6.54
N ALA A 90 -15.10 -17.77 5.68
CA ALA A 90 -16.24 -17.58 4.78
C ALA A 90 -17.32 -18.59 5.07
N PHE A 91 -18.59 -18.18 5.00
CA PHE A 91 -19.75 -18.98 5.32
C PHE A 91 -20.77 -18.91 4.19
N ASP A 92 -21.50 -20.01 3.96
CA ASP A 92 -22.61 -20.05 3.03
C ASP A 92 -23.90 -19.41 3.60
N GLU A 93 -25.00 -19.49 2.84
CA GLU A 93 -26.31 -18.96 3.26
C GLU A 93 -26.91 -19.72 4.50
N ASN A 94 -26.47 -20.95 4.75
CA ASN A 94 -26.91 -21.74 5.90
C ASN A 94 -26.08 -21.44 7.15
N GLY A 95 -24.97 -20.74 7.01
CA GLY A 95 -24.01 -20.46 8.05
C GLY A 95 -22.94 -21.53 8.23
N ASP A 96 -22.83 -22.47 7.29
CA ASP A 96 -21.76 -23.46 7.28
C ASP A 96 -20.46 -22.84 6.74
N ALA A 97 -19.33 -23.17 7.38
CA ALA A 97 -18.02 -22.67 6.95
C ALA A 97 -17.61 -23.31 5.63
N VAL A 98 -17.33 -22.50 4.63
CA VAL A 98 -16.89 -22.93 3.29
C VAL A 98 -15.38 -22.77 3.07
N ALA A 99 -14.76 -21.83 3.79
CA ALA A 99 -13.30 -21.63 3.79
C ALA A 99 -12.82 -20.98 5.09
N GLU A 100 -11.65 -21.35 5.56
CA GLU A 100 -10.91 -20.65 6.62
C GLU A 100 -9.43 -20.64 6.30
N GLU A 101 -8.77 -19.47 6.36
CA GLU A 101 -7.38 -19.31 5.97
C GLU A 101 -6.68 -18.25 6.82
N ASP A 102 -5.42 -18.52 7.17
CA ASP A 102 -4.52 -17.54 7.77
C ASP A 102 -3.71 -16.83 6.68
N TRP A 103 -3.64 -15.51 6.80
CA TRP A 103 -2.91 -14.64 5.91
C TRP A 103 -2.01 -13.68 6.68
N TYR A 104 -0.93 -13.26 6.08
CA TYR A 104 0.07 -12.38 6.69
C TYR A 104 0.40 -11.22 5.77
N SER A 105 0.52 -10.01 6.36
CA SER A 105 1.03 -8.83 5.67
C SER A 105 2.52 -8.66 6.00
N LEU A 106 3.39 -8.93 5.03
CA LEU A 106 4.83 -8.95 5.22
C LEU A 106 5.50 -7.57 5.06
N GLY A 107 4.72 -6.54 4.74
CA GLY A 107 5.22 -5.22 4.39
C GLY A 107 5.45 -5.07 2.88
N GLY A 108 5.62 -3.83 2.40
CA GLY A 108 5.88 -3.55 0.99
C GLY A 108 4.80 -4.05 0.00
N GLY A 109 3.59 -4.31 0.47
CA GLY A 109 2.52 -4.91 -0.35
C GLY A 109 2.60 -6.43 -0.49
N PHE A 110 3.62 -7.09 0.07
CA PHE A 110 3.73 -8.54 0.06
C PHE A 110 2.79 -9.19 1.07
N ILE A 111 2.21 -10.31 0.68
CA ILE A 111 1.33 -11.14 1.51
C ILE A 111 1.80 -12.59 1.44
N ALA A 112 1.50 -13.36 2.48
CA ALA A 112 1.68 -14.80 2.51
C ALA A 112 0.42 -15.49 3.02
N ARG A 113 0.12 -16.69 2.54
CA ARG A 113 -1.03 -17.50 2.92
C ARG A 113 -0.57 -18.71 3.72
N GLY A 114 -1.14 -18.91 4.91
CA GLY A 114 -0.86 -20.07 5.75
C GLY A 114 0.65 -20.34 5.91
N ASP A 115 1.04 -21.59 5.64
CA ASP A 115 2.43 -22.04 5.66
C ASP A 115 3.12 -22.00 4.29
N GLU A 116 2.46 -21.39 3.28
CA GLU A 116 3.09 -21.24 1.96
C GLU A 116 4.41 -20.49 2.09
N PRO A 117 5.45 -20.87 1.34
CA PRO A 117 6.70 -20.13 1.34
C PRO A 117 6.44 -18.66 0.99
N GLU A 118 7.23 -17.77 1.58
CA GLU A 118 7.16 -16.36 1.19
C GLU A 118 7.32 -16.24 -0.32
N PRO A 119 6.55 -15.33 -0.96
CA PRO A 119 6.73 -15.12 -2.38
C PRO A 119 8.20 -14.84 -2.64
N ALA A 120 8.84 -15.75 -3.37
CA ALA A 120 10.24 -15.60 -3.72
C ALA A 120 10.44 -14.22 -4.35
N SER A 121 11.43 -13.49 -3.89
CA SER A 121 11.99 -12.44 -4.74
C SER A 121 12.25 -13.07 -6.10
N ARG A 122 11.97 -12.34 -7.18
CA ARG A 122 12.00 -12.81 -8.58
C ARG A 122 12.94 -13.99 -8.81
N ALA A 123 12.50 -15.04 -9.52
CA ALA A 123 13.31 -16.22 -9.76
C ALA A 123 14.57 -15.86 -10.55
N GLY A 124 15.74 -16.28 -10.05
CA GLY A 124 17.04 -15.99 -10.64
C GLY A 124 17.86 -14.98 -9.83
N GLU A 125 19.14 -14.90 -10.12
CA GLU A 125 20.05 -13.99 -9.45
C GLU A 125 20.25 -12.71 -10.26
N PRO A 126 20.52 -11.57 -9.61
CA PRO A 126 20.89 -10.34 -10.29
C PRO A 126 22.20 -10.54 -11.07
N ARG A 127 22.35 -9.85 -12.19
CA ARG A 127 23.60 -9.94 -13.00
C ARG A 127 24.83 -9.43 -12.25
N ILE A 128 24.63 -8.47 -11.37
CA ILE A 128 25.67 -7.87 -10.53
C ILE A 128 25.17 -7.86 -9.10
N ALA A 129 25.65 -8.82 -8.29
CA ALA A 129 25.24 -8.96 -6.91
C ALA A 129 25.87 -7.90 -6.01
N PHE A 130 25.09 -7.37 -5.08
CA PHE A 130 25.55 -6.54 -3.97
C PHE A 130 24.62 -6.73 -2.76
N THR A 131 25.13 -6.54 -1.56
CA THR A 131 24.36 -6.72 -0.31
C THR A 131 24.46 -5.53 0.64
N THR A 132 25.43 -4.64 0.42
CA THR A 132 25.66 -3.43 1.21
C THR A 132 25.85 -2.22 0.27
N SER A 133 25.74 -1.01 0.80
CA SER A 133 26.04 0.20 0.05
C SER A 133 27.50 0.25 -0.43
N GLU A 134 28.44 -0.26 0.36
CA GLU A 134 29.85 -0.36 -0.01
C GLU A 134 30.02 -1.28 -1.23
N SER A 135 29.53 -2.51 -1.17
CA SER A 135 29.58 -3.46 -2.29
C SER A 135 28.84 -2.96 -3.55
N LEU A 136 27.76 -2.19 -3.38
CA LEU A 136 27.08 -1.52 -4.52
C LEU A 136 28.01 -0.49 -5.21
N LEU A 137 28.70 0.36 -4.43
CA LEU A 137 29.61 1.38 -4.97
C LEU A 137 30.83 0.73 -5.63
N GLU A 138 31.40 -0.30 -5.02
CA GLU A 138 32.50 -1.09 -5.59
C GLU A 138 32.07 -1.75 -6.91
N ALA A 139 30.93 -2.44 -6.92
CA ALA A 139 30.41 -3.09 -8.10
C ALA A 139 30.10 -2.10 -9.23
N ALA A 140 29.60 -0.90 -8.90
CA ALA A 140 29.37 0.17 -9.88
C ALA A 140 30.70 0.67 -10.46
N ALA A 141 31.72 0.92 -9.62
CA ALA A 141 33.04 1.35 -10.06
C ALA A 141 33.73 0.30 -10.92
N ASP A 142 33.76 -0.96 -10.51
CA ASP A 142 34.40 -2.07 -11.21
C ASP A 142 33.79 -2.32 -12.60
N ASN A 143 32.51 -2.05 -12.77
CA ASN A 143 31.81 -2.17 -14.05
C ASN A 143 31.74 -0.85 -14.84
N ASN A 144 32.30 0.23 -14.31
CA ASN A 144 32.23 1.59 -14.88
C ASN A 144 30.76 1.99 -15.18
N LEU A 145 29.88 1.80 -14.21
CA LEU A 145 28.45 2.09 -14.26
C LEU A 145 28.09 3.14 -13.20
N SER A 146 27.09 3.95 -13.47
CA SER A 146 26.35 4.63 -12.42
C SER A 146 25.49 3.62 -11.63
N ILE A 147 25.02 4.00 -10.44
CA ILE A 147 24.08 3.19 -9.66
C ILE A 147 22.83 2.88 -10.47
N ALA A 148 22.27 3.87 -11.19
CA ALA A 148 21.08 3.68 -12.03
C ALA A 148 21.29 2.65 -13.14
N GLU A 149 22.44 2.70 -13.84
CA GLU A 149 22.78 1.73 -14.90
C GLU A 149 23.00 0.34 -14.33
N LEU A 150 23.61 0.21 -13.14
CA LEU A 150 23.78 -1.07 -12.47
C LEU A 150 22.42 -1.67 -12.10
N VAL A 151 21.52 -0.88 -11.49
CA VAL A 151 20.17 -1.33 -11.13
C VAL A 151 19.39 -1.72 -12.38
N MET A 152 19.40 -0.91 -13.44
CA MET A 152 18.75 -1.24 -14.72
C MET A 152 19.30 -2.57 -15.29
N ARG A 153 20.62 -2.78 -15.24
CA ARG A 153 21.23 -4.03 -15.70
C ARG A 153 20.77 -5.25 -14.87
N ASN A 154 20.55 -5.07 -13.58
CA ASN A 154 19.98 -6.14 -12.74
C ASN A 154 18.51 -6.38 -13.06
N GLU A 155 17.68 -5.34 -13.16
CA GLU A 155 16.27 -5.48 -13.52
C GLU A 155 16.09 -6.18 -14.88
N THR A 156 16.97 -5.92 -15.84
CA THR A 156 16.95 -6.60 -17.15
C THR A 156 17.44 -8.06 -17.12
N ALA A 157 17.76 -8.62 -15.96
CA ALA A 157 17.88 -10.08 -15.80
C ALA A 157 16.51 -10.78 -15.85
N TRP A 158 15.41 -10.08 -15.52
CA TRP A 158 14.06 -10.62 -15.38
C TRP A 158 13.03 -10.02 -16.34
N LEU A 159 13.21 -8.76 -16.72
CA LEU A 159 12.30 -7.98 -17.57
C LEU A 159 13.07 -7.43 -18.77
N SER A 160 12.38 -7.10 -19.84
CA SER A 160 12.95 -6.27 -20.88
C SER A 160 13.10 -4.82 -20.38
N GLU A 161 14.01 -4.06 -20.97
CA GLU A 161 14.21 -2.63 -20.64
C GLU A 161 12.91 -1.83 -20.79
N ALA A 162 12.13 -2.11 -21.84
CA ALA A 162 10.83 -1.48 -22.07
C ALA A 162 9.80 -1.80 -20.97
N GLU A 163 9.83 -3.00 -20.39
CA GLU A 163 8.96 -3.36 -19.26
C GLU A 163 9.39 -2.66 -17.97
N VAL A 164 10.71 -2.51 -17.75
CA VAL A 164 11.24 -1.74 -16.60
C VAL A 164 10.81 -0.28 -16.73
N ASP A 165 11.04 0.35 -17.88
CA ASP A 165 10.66 1.74 -18.14
C ASP A 165 9.15 1.95 -17.95
N ALA A 166 8.32 1.09 -18.55
CA ALA A 166 6.87 1.16 -18.38
C ALA A 166 6.44 0.96 -16.91
N GLY A 167 7.18 0.15 -16.14
CA GLY A 167 6.99 -0.01 -14.70
C GLY A 167 7.27 1.29 -13.94
N LEU A 168 8.40 1.91 -14.21
CA LEU A 168 8.81 3.19 -13.60
C LEU A 168 7.83 4.32 -13.96
N ASP A 169 7.38 4.38 -15.21
CA ASP A 169 6.40 5.38 -15.66
C ASP A 169 5.05 5.24 -14.93
N ARG A 170 4.59 4.00 -14.69
CA ARG A 170 3.38 3.77 -13.89
C ARG A 170 3.54 4.25 -12.44
N ILE A 171 4.69 3.95 -11.82
CA ILE A 171 4.99 4.42 -10.46
C ILE A 171 5.03 5.93 -10.43
N TRP A 172 5.76 6.55 -11.36
CA TRP A 172 5.88 8.01 -11.45
C TRP A 172 4.51 8.69 -11.67
N SER A 173 3.67 8.14 -12.53
CA SER A 173 2.30 8.63 -12.75
C SER A 173 1.45 8.59 -11.46
N ALA A 174 1.57 7.51 -10.68
CA ALA A 174 0.88 7.40 -9.39
C ALA A 174 1.42 8.42 -8.37
N MET A 175 2.73 8.62 -8.31
CA MET A 175 3.36 9.64 -7.45
C MET A 175 2.88 11.06 -7.81
N GLN A 176 2.86 11.40 -9.10
CA GLN A 176 2.36 12.70 -9.57
C GLN A 176 0.89 12.90 -9.20
N SER A 177 0.05 11.90 -9.43
CA SER A 177 -1.37 11.95 -9.08
C SER A 177 -1.60 12.14 -7.58
N CYS A 178 -0.81 11.47 -6.75
CA CYS A 178 -0.84 11.62 -5.29
C CYS A 178 -0.47 13.06 -4.87
N ILE A 179 0.63 13.60 -5.40
CA ILE A 179 1.07 14.99 -5.12
C ILE A 179 0.00 15.99 -5.55
N ASP A 180 -0.51 15.86 -6.76
CA ASP A 180 -1.52 16.77 -7.31
C ASP A 180 -2.81 16.73 -6.50
N ARG A 181 -3.26 15.55 -6.07
CA ARG A 181 -4.42 15.40 -5.22
C ARG A 181 -4.20 16.06 -3.86
N GLY A 182 -3.07 15.78 -3.19
CA GLY A 182 -2.73 16.39 -1.89
C GLY A 182 -2.61 17.91 -1.96
N LEU A 183 -2.06 18.46 -3.04
CA LEU A 183 -1.93 19.90 -3.24
C LEU A 183 -3.26 20.62 -3.53
N ARG A 184 -4.33 19.93 -3.90
CA ARG A 184 -5.65 20.53 -4.20
C ARG A 184 -6.73 20.21 -3.17
N THR A 185 -6.58 19.17 -2.36
CA THR A 185 -7.59 18.70 -1.42
C THR A 185 -7.51 19.47 -0.11
N ASP A 186 -8.42 20.39 0.11
CA ASP A 186 -8.58 21.10 1.41
C ASP A 186 -9.37 20.21 2.41
N GLY A 187 -9.41 20.59 3.67
CA GLY A 187 -10.22 19.95 4.70
C GLY A 187 -9.45 19.47 5.91
N ILE A 188 -10.02 18.50 6.60
CA ILE A 188 -9.49 17.90 7.83
C ILE A 188 -9.14 16.45 7.54
N LEU A 189 -7.97 16.01 8.01
CA LEU A 189 -7.54 14.62 7.91
C LEU A 189 -8.43 13.72 8.78
N PRO A 190 -8.68 12.47 8.38
CA PRO A 190 -9.40 11.50 9.19
C PRO A 190 -8.73 11.31 10.55
N GLY A 191 -9.53 10.93 11.55
CA GLY A 191 -9.05 10.64 12.90
C GLY A 191 -9.53 11.66 13.95
N SER A 192 -9.24 11.37 15.21
CA SER A 192 -9.74 12.13 16.37
C SER A 192 -9.04 13.48 16.59
N LEU A 193 -7.90 13.74 15.95
CA LEU A 193 -7.08 14.92 16.19
C LEU A 193 -7.52 16.16 15.41
N SER A 194 -8.45 16.03 14.46
CA SER A 194 -8.96 17.13 13.62
C SER A 194 -7.86 17.95 12.95
N VAL A 195 -6.84 17.28 12.42
CA VAL A 195 -5.68 17.94 11.77
C VAL A 195 -6.09 18.52 10.44
N SER A 196 -5.94 19.83 10.24
CA SER A 196 -6.21 20.50 8.98
C SER A 196 -5.13 20.22 7.95
N ARG A 197 -5.54 19.99 6.69
CA ARG A 197 -4.62 19.88 5.55
C ARG A 197 -3.91 21.21 5.30
N ARG A 198 -2.63 21.16 5.02
CA ARG A 198 -1.74 22.33 4.87
C ARG A 198 -1.20 22.50 3.45
N ALA A 199 -1.06 21.39 2.71
CA ALA A 199 -0.46 21.39 1.38
C ALA A 199 -1.14 22.37 0.41
N PRO A 200 -2.48 22.46 0.29
CA PRO A 200 -3.12 23.44 -0.59
C PRO A 200 -2.83 24.89 -0.23
N LYS A 201 -2.71 25.20 1.07
CA LYS A 201 -2.34 26.55 1.53
C LYS A 201 -0.91 26.90 1.14
N LEU A 202 0.03 25.96 1.31
CA LEU A 202 1.43 26.13 0.92
C LEU A 202 1.53 26.34 -0.59
N ARG A 203 0.88 25.51 -1.40
CA ARG A 203 0.81 25.68 -2.86
C ARG A 203 0.34 27.07 -3.26
N ARG A 204 -0.79 27.54 -2.69
CA ARG A 204 -1.34 28.86 -2.98
C ARG A 204 -0.38 30.00 -2.61
N ALA A 205 0.37 29.86 -1.52
CA ALA A 205 1.37 30.83 -1.09
C ALA A 205 2.56 30.87 -2.06
N LEU A 206 3.10 29.70 -2.41
CA LEU A 206 4.25 29.57 -3.31
C LEU A 206 3.93 30.05 -4.73
N SER A 207 2.75 29.71 -5.26
CA SER A 207 2.31 30.14 -6.59
C SER A 207 2.17 31.67 -6.73
N LYS A 208 2.12 32.42 -5.65
CA LYS A 208 2.04 33.89 -5.64
C LYS A 208 3.39 34.59 -5.60
N LYS A 209 4.47 33.86 -5.31
CA LYS A 209 5.79 34.47 -5.06
C LYS A 209 6.58 34.91 -6.30
N GLY A 210 6.21 34.56 -7.52
CA GLY A 210 6.95 34.93 -8.71
C GLY A 210 8.26 34.17 -8.90
N GLU A 211 9.39 34.86 -9.16
CA GLU A 211 10.69 34.23 -9.45
C GLU A 211 11.18 33.28 -8.35
N GLN A 212 11.66 32.11 -8.77
CA GLN A 212 12.09 31.04 -7.88
C GLN A 212 13.52 31.26 -7.37
N SER A 213 13.67 31.38 -6.07
CA SER A 213 14.96 31.31 -5.38
C SER A 213 15.28 29.88 -4.93
N ALA A 214 16.50 29.62 -4.47
CA ALA A 214 16.86 28.32 -3.87
C ALA A 214 15.99 28.02 -2.62
N ILE A 215 15.58 29.04 -1.88
CA ILE A 215 14.67 28.90 -0.73
C ILE A 215 13.28 28.43 -1.21
N ASP A 216 12.77 29.00 -2.31
CA ASP A 216 11.49 28.61 -2.86
C ASP A 216 11.50 27.15 -3.36
N ALA A 217 12.63 26.67 -3.90
CA ALA A 217 12.79 25.26 -4.25
C ALA A 217 12.62 24.33 -3.05
N MET A 218 13.22 24.67 -1.89
CA MET A 218 13.04 23.90 -0.65
C MET A 218 11.62 23.99 -0.10
N GLU A 219 10.95 25.13 -0.24
CA GLU A 219 9.55 25.28 0.15
C GLU A 219 8.61 24.44 -0.72
N TRP A 220 8.90 24.31 -2.04
CA TRP A 220 8.17 23.38 -2.92
C TRP A 220 8.39 21.91 -2.53
N VAL A 221 9.63 21.50 -2.26
CA VAL A 221 9.93 20.15 -1.77
C VAL A 221 9.13 19.85 -0.50
N ASN A 222 9.08 20.80 0.44
CA ASN A 222 8.28 20.68 1.66
C ASN A 222 6.77 20.57 1.37
N ALA A 223 6.25 21.38 0.44
CA ALA A 223 4.85 21.33 0.06
C ALA A 223 4.47 19.98 -0.58
N TRP A 224 5.32 19.42 -1.44
CA TRP A 224 5.11 18.09 -2.03
C TRP A 224 5.18 16.97 -0.99
N ALA A 225 6.16 17.02 -0.08
CA ALA A 225 6.28 16.06 1.02
C ALA A 225 5.05 16.08 1.94
N ILE A 226 4.55 17.27 2.27
CA ILE A 226 3.32 17.43 3.06
C ILE A 226 2.10 16.91 2.29
N ALA A 227 2.01 17.17 0.98
CA ALA A 227 0.92 16.68 0.14
C ALA A 227 0.85 15.14 0.17
N VAL A 228 1.98 14.46 -0.04
CA VAL A 228 2.07 12.99 0.01
C VAL A 228 1.72 12.46 1.41
N ASN A 229 2.27 13.10 2.47
CA ASN A 229 1.98 12.69 3.84
C ASN A 229 0.49 12.83 4.20
N GLU A 230 -0.15 13.91 3.76
CA GLU A 230 -1.58 14.15 3.99
C GLU A 230 -2.45 13.17 3.18
N GLU A 231 -2.07 12.80 1.96
CA GLU A 231 -2.73 11.75 1.19
C GLU A 231 -2.59 10.38 1.86
N ASN A 232 -1.39 10.03 2.36
CA ASN A 232 -1.19 8.80 3.12
C ASN A 232 -2.07 8.75 4.37
N ALA A 233 -2.12 9.83 5.13
CA ALA A 233 -2.95 9.92 6.35
C ALA A 233 -4.46 9.89 6.05
N ALA A 234 -4.87 10.28 4.86
CA ALA A 234 -6.26 10.24 4.41
C ALA A 234 -6.69 8.90 3.78
N GLY A 235 -5.79 7.92 3.71
CA GLY A 235 -6.06 6.64 3.05
C GLY A 235 -6.04 6.72 1.51
N GLY A 236 -5.47 7.79 0.95
CA GLY A 236 -5.26 7.93 -0.48
C GLY A 236 -4.17 6.96 -1.00
N ARG A 237 -4.10 6.82 -2.32
CA ARG A 237 -3.10 5.98 -2.96
C ARG A 237 -1.75 6.68 -2.96
N VAL A 238 -0.81 6.16 -2.18
CA VAL A 238 0.62 6.48 -2.20
C VAL A 238 1.39 5.25 -2.68
N VAL A 239 2.50 5.47 -3.38
CA VAL A 239 3.32 4.37 -3.94
C VAL A 239 4.20 3.77 -2.87
#